data_7166c5088fabd0ea30da7f06c2feb165
#
_entry.id   7166c5088fabd0ea30da7f06c2feb165
#
_cell.length_a   1.000
_cell.length_b   1.000
_cell.length_c   1.000
_cell.angle_alpha   90.00
_cell.angle_beta   90.00
_cell.angle_gamma   90.00
#
_symmetry.space_group_name_H-M   'P 1'
#
loop_
_entity.id
_entity.type
_entity.pdbx_description
1 polymer ?
#
loop_
_entity_poly.entity_id
_entity_poly.type
_entity_poly.pdbx_seq_one_letter_code
_entity_poly.pdbx_strand_id
1 'polypeptide(L)'
;MNQVIIPENYHSVLSMYETQDAIGIIKEMMQKKLCMALRLKRVTAPLFVDPASGLNDDLNGVERPVSFEIPAAGVEAQVVHSLAKWKRMALYRYDFRVGKGILTDMNAIRRDEELDNLHSCYVDQW
;
A
#
# COMPACT_ATOMS: atom_id res chain seq x y z
N MET A 1 -3.61 9.65 23.71
CA MET A 1 -3.50 10.24 22.36
C MET A 1 -2.05 10.16 21.94
N ASN A 2 -1.77 9.43 20.88
CA ASN A 2 -0.43 9.39 20.33
C ASN A 2 -0.10 10.76 19.75
N GLN A 3 1.13 11.20 19.94
CA GLN A 3 1.57 12.53 19.53
C GLN A 3 2.82 12.42 18.67
N VAL A 4 2.85 13.19 17.60
CA VAL A 4 4.08 13.39 16.82
C VAL A 4 5.02 14.28 17.62
N ILE A 5 6.21 13.77 17.91
CA ILE A 5 7.24 14.48 18.64
C ILE A 5 8.36 14.83 17.67
N ILE A 6 8.60 16.13 17.49
CA ILE A 6 9.72 16.63 16.71
C ILE A 6 10.76 17.15 17.69
N PRO A 7 11.98 16.56 17.72
CA PRO A 7 13.04 17.04 18.61
C PRO A 7 13.39 18.50 18.33
N GLU A 8 13.71 19.22 19.40
CA GLU A 8 14.23 20.58 19.29
C GLU A 8 15.49 20.59 18.41
N ASN A 9 15.59 21.54 17.51
CA ASN A 9 16.69 21.63 16.53
C ASN A 9 16.78 20.47 15.51
N TYR A 10 15.69 19.74 15.30
CA TYR A 10 15.67 18.74 14.23
C TYR A 10 15.73 19.41 12.84
N HIS A 11 16.64 18.92 12.02
CA HIS A 11 16.76 19.30 10.62
C HIS A 11 16.74 18.05 9.76
N SER A 12 15.96 18.08 8.68
CA SER A 12 15.98 16.99 7.69
C SER A 12 17.35 16.92 7.02
N VAL A 13 17.88 15.71 6.86
CA VAL A 13 19.16 15.47 6.16
C VAL A 13 19.01 15.71 4.66
N LEU A 14 17.82 15.43 4.11
CA LEU A 14 17.50 15.62 2.71
C LEU A 14 16.42 16.69 2.54
N SER A 15 16.50 17.46 1.48
CA SER A 15 15.41 18.30 1.03
C SER A 15 14.22 17.44 0.54
N MET A 16 13.06 18.03 0.35
CA MET A 16 11.92 17.32 -0.22
C MET A 16 12.22 16.80 -1.63
N TYR A 17 12.93 17.57 -2.44
CA TYR A 17 13.31 17.16 -3.79
C TYR A 17 14.27 15.96 -3.75
N GLU A 18 15.33 16.01 -2.96
CA GLU A 18 16.26 14.89 -2.77
C GLU A 18 15.58 13.64 -2.22
N THR A 19 14.60 13.81 -1.33
CA THR A 19 13.80 12.70 -0.81
C THR A 19 13.00 12.03 -1.93
N GLN A 20 12.40 12.80 -2.83
CA GLN A 20 11.67 12.24 -3.98
C GLN A 20 12.61 11.48 -4.94
N ASP A 21 13.77 12.02 -5.21
CA ASP A 21 14.78 11.34 -6.02
C ASP A 21 15.23 10.02 -5.37
N ALA A 22 15.51 10.05 -4.07
CA ALA A 22 15.90 8.86 -3.32
C ALA A 22 14.81 7.77 -3.32
N ILE A 23 13.55 8.14 -3.14
CA ILE A 23 12.42 7.21 -3.22
C ILE A 23 12.36 6.57 -4.62
N GLY A 24 12.47 7.36 -5.67
CA GLY A 24 12.48 6.88 -7.06
C GLY A 24 13.59 5.87 -7.32
N ILE A 25 14.82 6.19 -6.90
CA ILE A 25 15.99 5.32 -7.05
C ILE A 25 15.81 4.01 -6.28
N ILE A 26 15.36 4.08 -5.03
CA ILE A 26 15.14 2.89 -4.19
C ILE A 26 14.05 2.00 -4.81
N LYS A 27 12.93 2.57 -5.24
CA LYS A 27 11.83 1.83 -5.86
C LYS A 27 12.29 1.10 -7.13
N GLU A 28 12.96 1.79 -8.02
CA GLU A 28 13.47 1.19 -9.26
C GLU A 28 14.48 0.07 -8.98
N MET A 29 15.45 0.33 -8.12
CA MET A 29 16.49 -0.63 -7.76
C MET A 29 15.89 -1.88 -7.10
N MET A 30 15.03 -1.72 -6.11
CA MET A 30 14.41 -2.82 -5.38
C MET A 30 13.52 -3.68 -6.27
N GLN A 31 12.68 -3.06 -7.09
CA GLN A 31 11.83 -3.80 -8.04
C GLN A 31 12.68 -4.64 -8.99
N LYS A 32 13.68 -4.04 -9.61
CA LYS A 32 14.54 -4.73 -10.57
C LYS A 32 15.30 -5.90 -9.93
N LYS A 33 15.97 -5.65 -8.82
CA LYS A 33 16.77 -6.67 -8.13
C LYS A 33 15.92 -7.80 -7.54
N LEU A 34 14.81 -7.49 -6.90
CA LEU A 34 13.91 -8.50 -6.33
C LEU A 34 13.26 -9.36 -7.42
N CYS A 35 12.76 -8.73 -8.49
CA CYS A 35 12.17 -9.47 -9.60
C CYS A 35 13.16 -10.42 -10.24
N MET A 36 14.42 -10.02 -10.40
CA MET A 36 15.48 -10.89 -10.95
C MET A 36 15.85 -12.01 -9.97
N ALA A 37 16.13 -11.68 -8.71
CA ALA A 37 16.64 -12.65 -7.75
C ALA A 37 15.59 -13.71 -7.36
N LEU A 38 14.33 -13.30 -7.22
CA LEU A 38 13.24 -14.14 -6.74
C LEU A 38 12.26 -14.58 -7.83
N ARG A 39 12.57 -14.27 -9.09
CA ARG A 39 11.70 -14.57 -10.25
C ARG A 39 10.28 -14.04 -10.08
N LEU A 40 10.17 -12.79 -9.63
CA LEU A 40 8.89 -12.13 -9.43
C LEU A 40 8.40 -11.47 -10.71
N LYS A 41 7.09 -11.49 -10.90
CA LYS A 41 6.41 -10.69 -11.91
C LYS A 41 5.89 -9.41 -11.27
N ARG A 42 6.27 -8.25 -11.83
CA ARG A 42 5.66 -6.97 -11.44
C ARG A 42 4.23 -6.92 -11.94
N VAL A 43 3.29 -6.70 -11.03
CA VAL A 43 1.87 -6.55 -11.32
C VAL A 43 1.32 -5.27 -10.69
N THR A 44 0.30 -4.70 -11.29
CA THR A 44 -0.38 -3.52 -10.77
C THR A 44 -1.46 -3.95 -9.78
N ALA A 45 -1.46 -3.35 -8.60
CA ALA A 45 -2.49 -3.57 -7.59
C ALA A 45 -3.62 -2.55 -7.71
N PRO A 46 -4.84 -2.89 -7.24
CA PRO A 46 -5.93 -1.95 -7.16
C PRO A 46 -5.69 -0.92 -6.05
N LEU A 47 -6.13 0.31 -6.28
CA LEU A 47 -6.19 1.35 -5.24
C LEU A 47 -7.46 1.21 -4.40
N PHE A 48 -8.52 0.74 -4.98
CA PHE A 48 -9.81 0.53 -4.34
C PHE A 48 -10.44 -0.78 -4.83
N VAL A 49 -11.36 -1.29 -4.04
CA VAL A 49 -12.07 -2.55 -4.31
C VAL A 49 -13.55 -2.39 -4.01
N ASP A 50 -14.35 -3.29 -4.58
CA ASP A 50 -15.75 -3.45 -4.20
C ASP A 50 -15.81 -4.06 -2.78
N PRO A 51 -16.56 -3.46 -1.83
CA PRO A 51 -16.75 -4.03 -0.51
C PRO A 51 -17.27 -5.48 -0.52
N ALA A 52 -18.13 -5.80 -1.49
CA ALA A 52 -18.68 -7.16 -1.65
C ALA A 52 -17.63 -8.20 -2.03
N SER A 53 -16.48 -7.77 -2.57
CA SER A 53 -15.39 -8.69 -2.93
C SER A 53 -14.69 -9.32 -1.71
N GLY A 54 -14.79 -8.69 -0.53
CA GLY A 54 -14.08 -9.10 0.67
C GLY A 54 -12.56 -8.93 0.58
N LEU A 55 -12.06 -8.18 -0.42
CA LEU A 55 -10.62 -8.01 -0.66
C LEU A 55 -9.97 -6.89 0.14
N ASN A 56 -10.74 -6.04 0.81
CA ASN A 56 -10.17 -5.03 1.69
C ASN A 56 -9.82 -5.67 3.04
N ASP A 57 -8.63 -5.37 3.54
CA ASP A 57 -8.19 -5.87 4.83
C ASP A 57 -8.76 -5.01 5.96
N ASP A 58 -9.32 -5.70 6.94
CA ASP A 58 -9.79 -5.12 8.19
C ASP A 58 -8.72 -5.40 9.25
N LEU A 59 -7.86 -4.40 9.50
CA LEU A 59 -6.61 -4.60 10.25
C LEU A 59 -6.84 -4.86 11.74
N ASN A 60 -7.79 -4.14 12.34
CA ASN A 60 -8.15 -4.29 13.76
C ASN A 60 -9.64 -4.63 13.98
N GLY A 61 -10.43 -4.75 12.93
CA GLY A 61 -11.85 -5.11 12.99
C GLY A 61 -12.80 -3.94 13.24
N VAL A 62 -12.30 -2.73 13.36
CA VAL A 62 -13.10 -1.54 13.67
C VAL A 62 -12.80 -0.33 12.77
N GLU A 63 -11.82 -0.42 11.90
CA GLU A 63 -11.50 0.67 10.98
C GLU A 63 -12.61 0.90 9.97
N ARG A 64 -12.88 2.17 9.73
CA ARG A 64 -13.78 2.59 8.66
C ARG A 64 -12.97 2.85 7.40
N PRO A 65 -13.26 2.20 6.27
CA PRO A 65 -12.58 2.50 5.02
C PRO A 65 -12.95 3.90 4.52
N VAL A 66 -12.07 4.49 3.72
CA VAL A 66 -12.44 5.62 2.88
C VAL A 66 -13.22 5.05 1.70
N SER A 67 -14.46 5.47 1.53
CA SER A 67 -15.34 4.98 0.46
C SER A 67 -15.85 6.11 -0.42
N PHE A 68 -16.24 5.76 -1.63
CA PHE A 68 -16.82 6.67 -2.61
C PHE A 68 -17.76 5.92 -3.54
N GLU A 69 -18.71 6.65 -4.11
CA GLU A 69 -19.64 6.08 -5.07
C GLU A 69 -19.08 6.10 -6.48
N ILE A 70 -19.39 5.05 -7.24
CA ILE A 70 -19.19 4.99 -8.69
C ILE A 70 -20.57 4.96 -9.35
N PRO A 71 -21.17 6.13 -9.64
CA PRO A 71 -22.56 6.19 -10.10
C PRO A 71 -22.80 5.40 -11.39
N ALA A 72 -21.85 5.43 -12.31
CA ALA A 72 -21.95 4.69 -13.59
C ALA A 72 -22.05 3.17 -13.40
N ALA A 73 -21.53 2.63 -12.32
CA ALA A 73 -21.59 1.21 -11.99
C ALA A 73 -22.66 0.88 -10.94
N GLY A 74 -23.26 1.90 -10.31
CA GLY A 74 -24.24 1.71 -9.23
C GLY A 74 -23.66 1.03 -7.98
N VAL A 75 -22.38 1.22 -7.71
CA VAL A 75 -21.67 0.57 -6.60
C VAL A 75 -20.89 1.58 -5.78
N GLU A 76 -20.65 1.23 -4.52
CA GLU A 76 -19.68 1.88 -3.67
C GLU A 76 -18.32 1.18 -3.78
N ALA A 77 -17.24 1.94 -3.76
CA ALA A 77 -15.89 1.43 -3.73
C ALA A 77 -15.19 1.85 -2.43
N GLN A 78 -14.27 1.03 -1.97
CA GLN A 78 -13.46 1.28 -0.77
C GLN A 78 -11.99 1.34 -1.13
N VAL A 79 -11.30 2.39 -0.64
CA VAL A 79 -9.84 2.46 -0.72
C VAL A 79 -9.24 1.37 0.17
N VAL A 80 -8.29 0.64 -0.36
CA VAL A 80 -7.70 -0.50 0.34
C VAL A 80 -6.88 -0.05 1.56
N HIS A 81 -6.95 -0.82 2.65
CA HIS A 81 -6.09 -0.67 3.83
C HIS A 81 -4.78 -1.43 3.69
N SER A 82 -4.79 -2.55 3.01
CA SER A 82 -3.61 -3.34 2.66
C SER A 82 -3.88 -4.25 1.46
N LEU A 83 -2.84 -4.88 0.93
CA LEU A 83 -2.95 -5.82 -0.20
C LEU A 83 -2.93 -7.30 0.22
N ALA A 84 -3.00 -7.62 1.51
CA ALA A 84 -2.78 -8.98 1.96
C ALA A 84 -3.81 -9.98 1.37
N LYS A 85 -5.08 -9.62 1.36
CA LYS A 85 -6.13 -10.46 0.76
C LYS A 85 -6.05 -10.45 -0.77
N TRP A 86 -5.87 -9.28 -1.36
CA TRP A 86 -5.79 -9.17 -2.82
C TRP A 86 -4.61 -9.96 -3.39
N LYS A 87 -3.42 -9.90 -2.77
CA LYS A 87 -2.26 -10.66 -3.26
C LYS A 87 -2.50 -12.17 -3.25
N ARG A 88 -3.19 -12.69 -2.25
CA ARG A 88 -3.54 -14.12 -2.20
C ARG A 88 -4.47 -14.51 -3.35
N MET A 89 -5.47 -13.69 -3.61
CA MET A 89 -6.37 -13.87 -4.75
C MET A 89 -5.62 -13.78 -6.09
N ALA A 90 -4.71 -12.80 -6.22
CA ALA A 90 -3.92 -12.61 -7.44
C ALA A 90 -2.99 -13.80 -7.70
N LEU A 91 -2.32 -14.31 -6.67
CA LEU A 91 -1.49 -15.51 -6.79
C LEU A 91 -2.29 -16.72 -7.30
N TYR A 92 -3.50 -16.90 -6.81
CA TYR A 92 -4.40 -17.95 -7.26
C TYR A 92 -4.88 -17.72 -8.70
N ARG A 93 -5.38 -16.54 -9.01
CA ARG A 93 -5.95 -16.21 -10.34
C ARG A 93 -4.91 -16.19 -11.46
N TYR A 94 -3.69 -15.81 -11.16
CA TYR A 94 -2.61 -15.78 -12.15
C TYR A 94 -1.86 -17.09 -12.25
N ASP A 95 -2.34 -18.15 -11.58
CA ASP A 95 -1.74 -19.49 -11.57
C ASP A 95 -0.25 -19.48 -11.18
N PHE A 96 0.10 -18.69 -10.19
CA PHE A 96 1.44 -18.68 -9.64
C PHE A 96 1.67 -19.94 -8.79
N ARG A 97 2.75 -20.65 -9.11
CA ARG A 97 3.15 -21.90 -8.46
C ARG A 97 4.51 -21.75 -7.79
N VAL A 98 4.95 -22.82 -7.14
CA VAL A 98 6.29 -22.85 -6.52
C VAL A 98 7.37 -22.36 -7.50
N GLY A 99 8.26 -21.49 -7.04
CA GLY A 99 9.32 -20.88 -7.84
C GLY A 99 8.91 -19.64 -8.62
N LYS A 100 7.68 -19.16 -8.46
CA LYS A 100 7.19 -17.91 -9.05
C LYS A 100 6.50 -17.06 -8.00
N GLY A 101 6.55 -15.75 -8.15
CA GLY A 101 5.88 -14.83 -7.24
C GLY A 101 5.51 -13.52 -7.93
N ILE A 102 4.85 -12.68 -7.20
CA ILE A 102 4.49 -11.33 -7.64
C ILE A 102 5.23 -10.29 -6.80
N LEU A 103 5.51 -9.17 -7.42
CA LEU A 103 5.89 -7.94 -6.75
C LEU A 103 4.90 -6.86 -7.12
N THR A 104 4.38 -6.18 -6.13
CA THR A 104 3.45 -5.06 -6.33
C THR A 104 3.64 -4.01 -5.26
N ASP A 105 3.16 -2.83 -5.53
CA ASP A 105 3.10 -1.72 -4.58
C ASP A 105 1.75 -1.04 -4.66
N MET A 106 1.39 -0.38 -3.60
CA MET A 106 0.16 0.39 -3.49
C MET A 106 0.32 1.55 -2.53
N ASN A 107 -0.56 2.52 -2.68
CA ASN A 107 -0.79 3.55 -1.68
C ASN A 107 -2.11 3.24 -0.96
N ALA A 108 -2.08 3.26 0.36
CA ALA A 108 -3.26 3.04 1.18
C ALA A 108 -3.63 4.31 1.95
N ILE A 109 -4.92 4.48 2.20
CA ILE A 109 -5.44 5.53 3.09
C ILE A 109 -6.13 4.83 4.25
N ARG A 110 -5.66 5.13 5.47
CA ARG A 110 -6.19 4.60 6.73
C ARG A 110 -6.74 5.75 7.56
N ARG A 111 -8.03 6.05 7.38
CA ARG A 111 -8.66 7.24 7.95
C ARG A 111 -8.70 7.24 9.48
N ASP A 112 -8.75 6.08 10.10
CA ASP A 112 -8.86 5.92 11.55
C ASP A 112 -7.52 5.60 12.23
N GLU A 113 -6.38 5.74 11.50
CA GLU A 113 -5.07 5.53 12.07
C GLU A 113 -4.73 6.61 13.10
N GLU A 114 -4.23 6.19 14.25
CA GLU A 114 -3.68 7.11 15.25
C GLU A 114 -2.29 7.58 14.80
N LEU A 115 -2.16 8.88 14.59
CA LEU A 115 -0.92 9.48 14.08
C LEU A 115 0.12 9.64 15.19
N ASP A 116 1.32 9.15 14.94
CA ASP A 116 2.49 9.33 15.79
C ASP A 116 3.76 9.34 14.94
N ASN A 117 4.93 9.20 15.56
CA ASN A 117 6.21 9.20 14.82
C ASN A 117 6.41 7.97 13.92
N LEU A 118 5.60 6.93 14.08
CA LEU A 118 5.72 5.67 13.34
C LEU A 118 4.51 5.38 12.45
N HIS A 119 3.38 6.06 12.65
CA HIS A 119 2.12 5.78 11.97
C HIS A 119 1.61 7.01 11.23
N SER A 120 1.17 6.80 10.00
CA SER A 120 0.54 7.80 9.14
C SER A 120 -0.75 7.26 8.56
N CYS A 121 -1.70 8.15 8.29
CA CYS A 121 -2.93 7.79 7.57
C CYS A 121 -2.70 7.46 6.08
N TYR A 122 -1.53 7.79 5.56
CA TYR A 122 -1.08 7.45 4.21
C TYR A 122 0.07 6.44 4.30
N VAL A 123 -0.03 5.38 3.53
CA VAL A 123 0.96 4.29 3.52
C VAL A 123 1.36 3.96 2.09
N ASP A 124 2.66 3.91 1.83
CA ASP A 124 3.23 3.34 0.61
C ASP A 124 3.76 1.94 0.95
N GLN A 125 3.13 0.92 0.41
CA GLN A 125 3.37 -0.48 0.77
C GLN A 125 3.83 -1.29 -0.43
N TRP A 126 4.80 -2.13 -0.19
CA TRP A 126 5.34 -3.07 -1.19
C TRP A 126 5.14 -4.51 -0.74
#